data_e743d535c01e7c1cfeec0b706737dc7a
#
_entry.id   e743d535c01e7c1cfeec0b706737dc7a
#
_cell.length_a   1.000
_cell.length_b   1.000
_cell.length_c   1.000
_cell.angle_alpha   90.00
_cell.angle_beta   90.00
_cell.angle_gamma   90.00
#
_symmetry.space_group_name_H-M   'P 1'
#
loop_
_entity.id
_entity.type
_entity.pdbx_description
1 polymer ?
#
loop_
_entity_poly.entity_id
_entity_poly.type
_entity_poly.pdbx_seq_one_letter_code
_entity_poly.pdbx_strand_id
1 'polypeptide(L)' 'MIKTGDKVYYYQTMNRVGTIVEIITERNNQLTVGGTSEARVFVRVEYPEGDIITYRRGDIQKSFD' A
#
# COMPACT_ATOMS: atom_id res chain seq x y z
N MET A 1 -10.37 4.40 -4.14
CA MET A 1 -9.10 4.93 -3.63
C MET A 1 -8.90 4.46 -2.19
N ILE A 2 -7.73 3.94 -1.88
CA ILE A 2 -7.43 3.46 -0.52
C ILE A 2 -6.99 4.61 0.37
N LYS A 3 -7.26 4.49 1.66
CA LYS A 3 -6.88 5.48 2.66
C LYS A 3 -6.61 4.78 3.99
N THR A 4 -6.02 5.51 4.94
CA THR A 4 -5.79 4.96 6.28
C THR A 4 -7.13 4.56 6.92
N GLY A 5 -7.12 3.42 7.59
CA GLY A 5 -8.32 2.85 8.17
C GLY A 5 -9.04 1.86 7.28
N ASP A 6 -8.70 1.81 6.00
CA ASP A 6 -9.31 0.85 5.08
C ASP A 6 -8.76 -0.55 5.33
N LYS A 7 -9.63 -1.53 5.14
CA LYS A 7 -9.22 -2.93 5.23
C LYS A 7 -8.80 -3.42 3.86
N VAL A 8 -7.64 -4.06 3.82
CA VAL A 8 -7.02 -4.52 2.58
C VAL A 8 -6.40 -5.88 2.79
N TYR A 9 -6.09 -6.56 1.70
CA TYR A 9 -5.37 -7.82 1.74
C TYR A 9 -4.31 -7.84 0.63
N TYR A 10 -3.26 -8.60 0.89
CA TYR A 10 -2.21 -8.83 -0.09
C TYR A 10 -2.70 -9.86 -1.10
N TYR A 11 -2.43 -9.64 -2.37
CA TYR A 11 -2.99 -10.48 -3.44
C TYR A 11 -2.61 -11.96 -3.34
N GLN A 12 -1.49 -12.28 -2.71
CA GLN A 12 -1.06 -13.66 -2.52
C GLN A 12 -1.57 -14.29 -1.23
N THR A 13 -2.12 -13.50 -0.32
CA THR A 13 -2.65 -13.99 0.95
C THR A 13 -4.05 -13.44 1.18
N MET A 14 -4.98 -13.86 0.34
CA MET A 14 -6.32 -13.32 0.30
C MET A 14 -7.12 -13.61 1.56
N ASN A 15 -6.72 -14.61 2.35
CA ASN A 15 -7.39 -14.97 3.59
C ASN A 15 -6.95 -14.14 4.79
N ARG A 16 -6.02 -13.21 4.60
CA ARG A 16 -5.48 -12.42 5.69
C ARG A 16 -5.75 -10.94 5.40
N VAL A 17 -6.64 -10.35 6.18
CA VAL A 17 -7.03 -8.95 6.02
C VAL A 17 -6.35 -8.11 7.09
N GLY A 18 -5.76 -7.00 6.67
CA GLY A 18 -5.15 -6.02 7.57
C GLY A 18 -5.78 -4.65 7.38
N THR A 19 -5.35 -3.71 8.22
CA THR A 19 -5.84 -2.34 8.18
C THR A 19 -4.69 -1.40 7.79
N ILE A 20 -4.95 -0.49 6.89
CA ILE A 20 -3.95 0.51 6.49
C ILE A 20 -3.74 1.48 7.65
N VAL A 21 -2.50 1.58 8.12
CA VAL A 21 -2.13 2.51 9.18
C VAL A 21 -1.34 3.69 8.66
N GLU A 22 -0.70 3.56 7.49
CA GLU A 22 0.08 4.64 6.90
C GLU A 22 0.18 4.46 5.40
N ILE A 23 0.14 5.56 4.67
CA ILE A 23 0.39 5.57 3.23
C ILE A 23 1.58 6.45 2.98
N ILE A 24 2.62 5.90 2.36
CA ILE A 24 3.87 6.60 2.10
C ILE A 24 3.96 6.84 0.60
N THR A 25 4.08 8.12 0.23
CA THR A 25 4.27 8.50 -1.16
C THR A 25 5.68 9.03 -1.34
N GLU A 26 6.46 8.34 -2.16
CA GLU A 26 7.81 8.80 -2.51
C GLU A 26 7.78 9.37 -3.92
N ARG A 27 8.12 10.63 -4.02
CA ARG A 27 8.32 11.28 -5.31
C ARG A 27 9.79 11.29 -5.64
N ASN A 28 10.11 10.76 -6.80
CA ASN A 28 11.45 10.85 -7.30
C ASN A 28 11.63 12.24 -7.92
N ASN A 29 12.40 13.10 -7.24
CA ASN A 29 12.66 14.47 -7.69
C ASN A 29 13.76 14.55 -8.74
N GLN A 30 14.22 13.43 -9.25
CA GLN A 30 15.23 13.45 -10.29
C GLN A 30 14.59 13.81 -11.62
N LEU A 31 15.20 14.79 -12.28
CA LEU A 31 14.87 15.14 -13.65
C LEU A 31 15.11 13.94 -14.55
N THR A 32 14.07 13.23 -14.84
CA THR A 32 14.13 12.20 -15.86
C THR A 32 13.84 12.85 -17.20
N VAL A 33 14.84 12.86 -18.04
CA VAL A 33 14.68 13.39 -19.39
C VAL A 33 13.73 12.45 -20.14
N GLY A 34 12.55 12.97 -20.47
CA GLY A 34 11.56 12.22 -21.24
C GLY A 34 10.81 11.18 -20.44
N GLY A 35 10.88 11.20 -19.13
CA GLY A 35 10.22 10.21 -18.29
C GLY A 35 9.08 10.80 -17.51
N THR A 36 8.04 10.01 -17.35
CA THR A 36 7.00 10.27 -16.38
C THR A 36 7.56 9.99 -15.00
N SER A 37 7.52 10.97 -14.11
CA SER A 37 7.86 10.74 -12.72
C SER A 37 6.79 9.87 -12.10
N GLU A 38 7.06 8.59 -11.95
CA GLU A 38 6.13 7.71 -11.25
C GLU A 38 6.33 7.87 -9.75
N ALA A 39 5.30 8.33 -9.09
CA ALA A 39 5.29 8.35 -7.63
C ALA A 39 5.18 6.91 -7.14
N ARG A 40 6.15 6.50 -6.32
CA ARG A 40 6.09 5.20 -5.66
C ARG A 40 5.22 5.32 -4.43
N VAL A 41 4.17 4.53 -4.37
CA VAL A 41 3.28 4.54 -3.23
C VAL A 41 3.43 3.23 -2.48
N PHE A 42 3.74 3.33 -1.19
CA PHE A 42 3.83 2.18 -0.29
C PHE A 42 2.75 2.30 0.76
N VAL A 43 2.27 1.17 1.22
CA VAL A 43 1.19 1.13 2.19
C VAL A 43 1.62 0.25 3.35
N ARG A 44 1.51 0.78 4.56
CA ARG A 44 1.75 0.02 5.79
C ARG A 44 0.45 -0.57 6.26
N VAL A 45 0.45 -1.88 6.41
CA VAL A 45 -0.74 -2.64 6.80
C VAL A 45 -0.47 -3.34 8.13
N GLU A 46 -1.34 -3.10 9.10
CA GLU A 46 -1.28 -3.76 10.39
C GLU A 46 -2.27 -4.91 10.42
N TYR A 47 -1.79 -6.08 10.80
CA TYR A 47 -2.62 -7.27 10.93
C TYR A 47 -3.06 -7.46 12.38
N PRO A 48 -4.17 -8.21 12.61
CA PRO A 48 -4.69 -8.43 13.97
C PRO A 48 -3.67 -9.04 14.93
N GLU A 49 -2.69 -9.77 14.42
CA GLU A 49 -1.64 -10.36 15.24
C GLU A 49 -0.62 -9.34 15.74
N GLY A 50 -0.67 -8.12 15.23
CA GLY A 50 0.25 -7.05 15.59
C GLY A 50 1.36 -6.81 14.58
N ASP A 51 1.45 -7.62 13.53
CA ASP A 51 2.46 -7.46 12.49
C ASP A 51 2.14 -6.25 11.63
N ILE A 52 3.16 -5.46 11.31
CA ILE A 52 3.02 -4.36 10.36
C ILE A 52 3.94 -4.65 9.19
N ILE A 53 3.37 -4.74 8.00
CA ILE A 53 4.10 -5.06 6.79
C ILE A 53 3.87 -3.94 5.77
N THR A 54 4.96 -3.53 5.11
CA THR A 54 4.90 -2.52 4.07
C THR A 54 4.78 -3.20 2.71
N TYR A 55 3.73 -2.83 1.98
CA TYR A 55 3.49 -3.37 0.64
C TYR A 55 3.51 -2.23 -0.37
N ARG A 56 3.75 -2.57 -1.64
CA ARG A 56 3.51 -1.65 -2.74
C ARG A 56 2.00 -1.53 -2.93
N ARG A 57 1.55 -0.32 -3.27
CA ARG A 57 0.11 -0.09 -3.45
C ARG A 57 -0.51 -1.06 -4.47
N GLY A 58 0.21 -1.39 -5.52
CA GLY A 58 -0.31 -2.30 -6.55
C GLY A 58 -0.45 -3.75 -6.11
N ASP A 59 0.15 -4.12 -4.97
CA ASP A 59 0.13 -5.49 -4.48
C ASP A 59 -1.01 -5.75 -3.51
N ILE A 60 -1.74 -4.71 -3.11
CA ILE A 60 -2.84 -4.84 -2.15
C ILE A 60 -4.17 -4.53 -2.82
N GLN A 61 -5.22 -5.13 -2.32
CA GLN A 61 -6.57 -4.90 -2.80
C GLN A 61 -7.48 -4.58 -1.63
N LYS A 62 -8.44 -3.70 -1.88
CA LYS A 62 -9.40 -3.32 -0.85
C LYS A 62 -10.36 -4.47 -0.57
N SER A 63 -10.55 -4.73 0.72
CA SER A 63 -11.52 -5.71 1.17
C SER A 63 -12.89 -5.04 1.29
N PHE A 64 -13.91 -5.71 0.78
CA PHE A 64 -15.29 -5.18 0.79
C PHE A 64 -16.17 -5.83 1.83
N ASP A 65 -15.60 -6.37 2.84
CA ASP A 65 -16.39 -6.96 3.93
C ASP A 65 -16.98 -5.92 4.86
#